data_2b917c81805a87dc5a2867300464a6b8
#
_entry.id   2b917c81805a87dc5a2867300464a6b8
#
_cell.length_a   1.000
_cell.length_b   1.000
_cell.length_c   1.000
_cell.angle_alpha   90.00
_cell.angle_beta   90.00
_cell.angle_gamma   90.00
#
_symmetry.space_group_name_H-M   'P 1'
#
loop_
_entity.id
_entity.type
_entity.pdbx_description
1 polymer ?
#
loop_
_entity_poly.entity_id
_entity_poly.type
_entity_poly.pdbx_seq_one_letter_code
_entity_poly.pdbx_strand_id
1 'polypeptide(L)'
;KELFTVGEYWHWDVNHLESYLDRVNNVMSLFDVPLHLHFHDASRAHGNYDLRTIFDNTLVARRPMEAVTFVDNHDSQPGQSLESWVEDWFKPMAYAMILLRESGYPCLFYGDYAGIPHNQIAPMKPVLDKLLRLRKKHAYGPQHDYLDDPNVIGWTREGDAAHKDSGCAVVISDGTGGTKH
;
A
#
# COMPACT_ATOMS: atom_id res chain seq x y z
N LYS A 1 -3.30 -12.40 -26.36
CA LYS A 1 -3.81 -11.54 -25.29
C LYS A 1 -3.00 -11.90 -24.05
N GLU A 2 -2.11 -11.03 -23.61
CA GLU A 2 -1.39 -11.24 -22.35
C GLU A 2 -2.40 -11.21 -21.21
N LEU A 3 -2.30 -12.21 -20.31
CA LEU A 3 -3.09 -12.28 -19.10
C LEU A 3 -2.28 -11.64 -17.96
N PHE A 4 -2.90 -10.74 -17.21
CA PHE A 4 -2.32 -10.29 -15.96
C PHE A 4 -2.31 -11.47 -14.98
N THR A 5 -1.13 -11.80 -14.47
CA THR A 5 -0.92 -12.92 -13.56
C THR A 5 -0.26 -12.39 -12.29
N VAL A 6 -0.75 -12.78 -11.14
CA VAL A 6 -0.14 -12.48 -9.85
C VAL A 6 0.13 -13.76 -9.09
N GLY A 7 1.34 -13.88 -8.54
CA GLY A 7 1.75 -14.98 -7.67
C GLY A 7 1.77 -14.56 -6.22
N GLU A 8 1.40 -15.49 -5.35
CA GLU A 8 1.55 -15.37 -3.92
C GLU A 8 2.80 -16.14 -3.47
N TYR A 9 3.90 -15.37 -3.28
CA TYR A 9 5.13 -15.89 -2.72
C TYR A 9 5.41 -15.16 -1.41
N TRP A 10 4.96 -15.74 -0.30
CA TRP A 10 5.01 -15.12 1.02
C TRP A 10 6.43 -15.14 1.58
N HIS A 11 7.15 -14.05 1.43
CA HIS A 11 8.51 -13.89 1.94
C HIS A 11 8.77 -12.43 2.33
N TRP A 12 9.40 -12.23 3.49
CA TRP A 12 9.71 -10.91 4.05
C TRP A 12 10.89 -10.21 3.35
N ASP A 13 11.82 -10.97 2.77
CA ASP A 13 13.00 -10.42 2.10
C ASP A 13 12.73 -10.23 0.62
N VAL A 14 12.78 -8.98 0.16
CA VAL A 14 12.55 -8.58 -1.23
C VAL A 14 13.51 -9.27 -2.21
N ASN A 15 14.73 -9.61 -1.81
CA ASN A 15 15.69 -10.31 -2.68
C ASN A 15 15.17 -11.69 -3.10
N HIS A 16 14.39 -12.37 -2.25
CA HIS A 16 13.74 -13.62 -2.60
C HIS A 16 12.64 -13.43 -3.65
N LEU A 17 11.83 -12.36 -3.51
CA LEU A 17 10.81 -12.00 -4.50
C LEU A 17 11.45 -11.67 -5.86
N GLU A 18 12.49 -10.86 -5.85
CA GLU A 18 13.23 -10.50 -7.08
C GLU A 18 13.83 -11.76 -7.74
N SER A 19 14.49 -12.62 -6.95
CA SER A 19 15.05 -13.89 -7.46
C SER A 19 13.99 -14.81 -8.05
N TYR A 20 12.78 -14.82 -7.48
CA TYR A 20 11.66 -15.58 -8.02
C TYR A 20 11.19 -15.00 -9.36
N LEU A 21 10.99 -13.69 -9.44
CA LEU A 21 10.61 -12.98 -10.67
C LEU A 21 11.61 -13.23 -11.79
N ASP A 22 12.92 -13.16 -11.49
CA ASP A 22 13.96 -13.42 -12.48
C ASP A 22 13.93 -14.87 -13.01
N ARG A 23 13.68 -15.85 -12.13
CA ARG A 23 13.57 -17.28 -12.52
C ARG A 23 12.36 -17.55 -13.42
N VAL A 24 11.28 -16.79 -13.27
CA VAL A 24 10.10 -16.93 -14.12
C VAL A 24 10.09 -15.93 -15.28
N ASN A 25 11.24 -15.29 -15.57
CA ASN A 25 11.39 -14.31 -16.65
C ASN A 25 10.35 -13.16 -16.59
N ASN A 26 9.97 -12.72 -15.40
CA ASN A 26 9.02 -11.63 -15.17
C ASN A 26 7.64 -11.81 -15.86
N VAL A 27 7.19 -13.05 -16.04
CA VAL A 27 5.90 -13.33 -16.70
C VAL A 27 4.70 -13.11 -15.77
N MET A 28 4.94 -12.76 -14.51
CA MET A 28 3.92 -12.47 -13.51
C MET A 28 4.35 -11.33 -12.60
N SER A 29 3.37 -10.76 -11.89
CA SER A 29 3.60 -9.90 -10.74
C SER A 29 3.57 -10.70 -9.44
N LEU A 30 4.09 -10.15 -8.34
CA LEU A 30 3.98 -10.75 -7.01
C LEU A 30 3.33 -9.78 -6.03
N PHE A 31 2.67 -10.32 -5.02
CA PHE A 31 2.24 -9.52 -3.86
C PHE A 31 3.46 -8.99 -3.11
N ASP A 32 3.43 -7.70 -2.77
CA ASP A 32 4.49 -7.00 -2.03
C ASP A 32 4.37 -7.30 -0.53
N VAL A 33 4.78 -8.50 -0.14
CA VAL A 33 4.76 -8.94 1.27
C VAL A 33 5.65 -8.07 2.15
N PRO A 34 6.86 -7.64 1.76
CA PRO A 34 7.65 -6.69 2.53
C PRO A 34 6.87 -5.41 2.88
N LEU A 35 6.18 -4.79 1.93
CA LEU A 35 5.38 -3.58 2.18
C LEU A 35 4.22 -3.85 3.17
N HIS A 36 3.52 -4.98 3.00
CA HIS A 36 2.48 -5.40 3.94
C HIS A 36 3.03 -5.52 5.37
N LEU A 37 4.20 -6.16 5.54
CA LEU A 37 4.82 -6.31 6.86
C LEU A 37 5.27 -4.97 7.46
N HIS A 38 5.74 -4.02 6.64
CA HIS A 38 6.00 -2.65 7.10
C HIS A 38 4.74 -1.96 7.60
N PHE A 39 3.59 -2.13 6.93
CA PHE A 39 2.32 -1.59 7.41
C PHE A 39 1.90 -2.24 8.74
N HIS A 40 2.07 -3.56 8.85
CA HIS A 40 1.81 -4.28 10.09
C HIS A 40 2.66 -3.72 11.24
N ASP A 41 3.98 -3.62 11.05
CA ASP A 41 4.92 -3.14 12.07
C ASP A 41 4.65 -1.67 12.44
N ALA A 42 4.40 -0.82 11.45
CA ALA A 42 4.05 0.59 11.68
C ALA A 42 2.76 0.72 12.49
N SER A 43 1.75 -0.09 12.19
CA SER A 43 0.49 -0.07 12.93
C SER A 43 0.68 -0.44 14.41
N ARG A 44 1.54 -1.41 14.71
CA ARG A 44 1.82 -1.88 16.07
C ARG A 44 2.78 -0.98 16.84
N ALA A 45 3.55 -0.17 16.15
CA ALA A 45 4.49 0.76 16.78
C ALA A 45 3.82 2.00 17.38
N HIS A 46 2.53 2.25 17.08
CA HIS A 46 1.73 3.35 17.65
C HIS A 46 2.44 4.70 17.64
N GLY A 47 2.95 5.11 16.46
CA GLY A 47 3.66 6.38 16.27
C GLY A 47 5.17 6.34 16.57
N ASN A 48 5.74 5.17 16.84
CA ASN A 48 7.18 4.99 17.01
C ASN A 48 7.86 4.32 15.79
N TYR A 49 7.15 4.13 14.69
CA TYR A 49 7.73 3.65 13.44
C TYR A 49 8.34 4.82 12.67
N ASP A 50 9.51 4.60 12.07
CA ASP A 50 10.09 5.61 11.18
C ASP A 50 9.46 5.53 9.79
N LEU A 51 8.43 6.35 9.55
CA LEU A 51 7.71 6.35 8.27
C LEU A 51 8.58 6.67 7.05
N ARG A 52 9.78 7.26 7.24
CA ARG A 52 10.73 7.50 6.14
C ARG A 52 11.15 6.20 5.47
N THR A 53 11.13 5.09 6.21
CA THR A 53 11.59 3.78 5.77
C THR A 53 10.46 2.86 5.27
N ILE A 54 9.20 3.35 5.25
CA ILE A 54 8.02 2.52 4.96
C ILE A 54 8.08 1.78 3.61
N PHE A 55 8.81 2.34 2.64
CA PHE A 55 9.00 1.74 1.32
C PHE A 55 10.39 1.09 1.13
N ASP A 56 11.28 1.15 2.12
CA ASP A 56 12.62 0.58 2.01
C ASP A 56 12.56 -0.93 1.86
N ASN A 57 13.37 -1.48 0.94
CA ASN A 57 13.44 -2.92 0.68
C ASN A 57 12.08 -3.58 0.38
N THR A 58 11.14 -2.85 -0.22
CA THR A 58 9.87 -3.35 -0.71
C THR A 58 9.93 -3.69 -2.20
N LEU A 59 9.03 -4.55 -2.65
CA LEU A 59 8.98 -4.90 -4.08
C LEU A 59 8.57 -3.69 -4.91
N VAL A 60 7.62 -2.88 -4.43
CA VAL A 60 7.17 -1.68 -5.15
C VAL A 60 8.27 -0.63 -5.31
N ALA A 61 9.22 -0.54 -4.38
CA ALA A 61 10.36 0.36 -4.52
C ALA A 61 11.38 -0.14 -5.55
N ARG A 62 11.59 -1.45 -5.66
CA ARG A 62 12.60 -2.05 -6.53
C ARG A 62 12.07 -2.46 -7.90
N ARG A 63 10.85 -2.98 -7.96
CA ARG A 63 10.18 -3.54 -9.15
C ARG A 63 8.75 -3.04 -9.24
N PRO A 64 8.52 -1.74 -9.44
CA PRO A 64 7.19 -1.13 -9.37
C PRO A 64 6.17 -1.72 -10.34
N MET A 65 6.62 -2.23 -11.50
CA MET A 65 5.74 -2.82 -12.52
C MET A 65 5.28 -4.23 -12.19
N GLU A 66 6.07 -4.96 -11.40
CA GLU A 66 5.80 -6.34 -10.98
C GLU A 66 5.20 -6.42 -9.57
N ALA A 67 5.06 -5.29 -8.88
CA ALA A 67 4.55 -5.25 -7.52
C ALA A 67 3.03 -5.10 -7.46
N VAL A 68 2.35 -6.07 -6.83
CA VAL A 68 0.96 -5.94 -6.41
C VAL A 68 0.94 -5.54 -4.94
N THR A 69 0.64 -4.27 -4.67
CA THR A 69 0.60 -3.73 -3.31
C THR A 69 -0.73 -4.05 -2.64
N PHE A 70 -0.70 -4.40 -1.36
CA PHE A 70 -1.89 -4.72 -0.57
C PHE A 70 -1.71 -4.33 0.90
N VAL A 71 -2.80 -4.19 1.63
CA VAL A 71 -2.78 -3.90 3.08
C VAL A 71 -2.95 -5.19 3.86
N ASP A 72 -3.99 -5.94 3.61
CA ASP A 72 -4.26 -7.26 4.18
C ASP A 72 -4.84 -8.20 3.12
N ASN A 73 -4.89 -9.50 3.44
CA ASN A 73 -5.55 -10.53 2.67
C ASN A 73 -6.24 -11.55 3.57
N HIS A 74 -6.80 -12.62 2.97
CA HIS A 74 -7.51 -13.67 3.69
C HIS A 74 -6.61 -14.51 4.62
N ASP A 75 -5.30 -14.55 4.39
CA ASP A 75 -4.34 -15.29 5.20
C ASP A 75 -3.68 -14.41 6.28
N SER A 76 -3.57 -13.09 6.06
CA SER A 76 -3.04 -12.16 7.07
C SER A 76 -4.08 -11.74 8.13
N GLN A 77 -5.37 -11.98 7.87
CA GLN A 77 -6.44 -11.62 8.80
C GLN A 77 -6.38 -12.43 10.12
N PRO A 78 -7.00 -11.93 11.21
CA PRO A 78 -6.98 -12.59 12.51
C PRO A 78 -7.45 -14.04 12.48
N GLY A 79 -6.68 -14.93 13.12
CA GLY A 79 -6.97 -16.35 13.21
C GLY A 79 -6.51 -17.19 12.02
N GLN A 80 -5.84 -16.61 11.04
CA GLN A 80 -5.30 -17.30 9.88
C GLN A 80 -3.80 -17.64 10.03
N SER A 81 -3.28 -18.47 9.14
CA SER A 81 -1.93 -19.04 9.24
C SER A 81 -0.79 -18.03 9.11
N LEU A 82 -1.03 -16.93 8.42
CA LEU A 82 -0.06 -15.85 8.18
C LEU A 82 -0.49 -14.57 8.91
N GLU A 83 -1.22 -14.71 10.02
CA GLU A 83 -1.76 -13.58 10.77
C GLU A 83 -0.71 -12.47 10.99
N SER A 84 -0.94 -11.35 10.33
CA SER A 84 -0.13 -10.13 10.36
C SER A 84 -1.01 -8.92 10.11
N TRP A 85 -2.17 -8.90 10.77
CA TRP A 85 -3.20 -7.87 10.61
C TRP A 85 -2.66 -6.46 10.85
N VAL A 86 -2.89 -5.58 9.90
CA VAL A 86 -2.64 -4.16 10.06
C VAL A 86 -3.74 -3.58 10.95
N GLU A 87 -3.39 -2.88 12.02
CA GLU A 87 -4.38 -2.34 12.96
C GLU A 87 -5.29 -1.28 12.30
N ASP A 88 -6.55 -1.28 12.67
CA ASP A 88 -7.60 -0.51 12.00
C ASP A 88 -7.32 1.00 11.94
N TRP A 89 -6.63 1.56 12.95
CA TRP A 89 -6.27 2.97 12.97
C TRP A 89 -5.28 3.34 11.86
N PHE A 90 -4.37 2.42 11.47
CA PHE A 90 -3.35 2.67 10.45
C PHE A 90 -3.84 2.35 9.03
N LYS A 91 -4.84 1.49 8.87
CA LYS A 91 -5.36 1.06 7.57
C LYS A 91 -5.73 2.20 6.61
N PRO A 92 -6.39 3.29 7.04
CA PRO A 92 -6.67 4.41 6.13
C PRO A 92 -5.42 5.00 5.50
N MET A 93 -4.31 5.06 6.25
CA MET A 93 -3.01 5.54 5.79
C MET A 93 -2.36 4.54 4.84
N ALA A 94 -2.33 3.25 5.20
CA ALA A 94 -1.81 2.18 4.34
C ALA A 94 -2.56 2.11 2.99
N TYR A 95 -3.89 2.19 3.01
CA TYR A 95 -4.69 2.26 1.78
C TYR A 95 -4.44 3.54 0.96
N ALA A 96 -4.22 4.69 1.61
CA ALA A 96 -3.83 5.90 0.89
C ALA A 96 -2.47 5.71 0.19
N MET A 97 -1.50 5.07 0.86
CA MET A 97 -0.18 4.77 0.30
C MET A 97 -0.25 3.87 -0.94
N ILE A 98 -1.06 2.83 -0.94
CA ILE A 98 -1.16 1.94 -2.12
C ILE A 98 -2.09 2.47 -3.21
N LEU A 99 -3.11 3.26 -2.86
CA LEU A 99 -4.11 3.73 -3.83
C LEU A 99 -3.75 5.06 -4.50
N LEU A 100 -3.02 5.96 -3.82
CA LEU A 100 -2.80 7.32 -4.32
C LEU A 100 -1.37 7.58 -4.82
N ARG A 101 -0.42 6.67 -4.56
CA ARG A 101 0.93 6.72 -5.12
C ARG A 101 0.94 6.22 -6.57
N GLU A 102 2.04 6.53 -7.29
CA GLU A 102 2.21 6.18 -8.71
C GLU A 102 2.50 4.68 -8.90
N SER A 103 3.43 4.17 -8.11
CA SER A 103 4.02 2.85 -8.28
C SER A 103 3.15 1.73 -7.69
N GLY A 104 3.24 0.56 -8.31
CA GLY A 104 2.56 -0.66 -7.88
C GLY A 104 1.13 -0.80 -8.40
N TYR A 105 0.65 -2.03 -8.38
CA TYR A 105 -0.73 -2.38 -8.73
C TYR A 105 -1.52 -2.66 -7.44
N PRO A 106 -2.39 -1.76 -6.97
CA PRO A 106 -3.04 -1.91 -5.69
C PRO A 106 -4.11 -3.00 -5.70
N CYS A 107 -4.07 -3.87 -4.71
CA CYS A 107 -5.09 -4.87 -4.42
C CYS A 107 -5.82 -4.50 -3.12
N LEU A 108 -7.15 -4.39 -3.22
CA LEU A 108 -8.00 -4.06 -2.09
C LEU A 108 -8.60 -5.33 -1.52
N PHE A 109 -8.41 -5.57 -0.23
CA PHE A 109 -8.96 -6.74 0.45
C PHE A 109 -10.47 -6.56 0.67
N TYR A 110 -11.26 -7.53 0.20
CA TYR A 110 -12.71 -7.49 0.35
C TYR A 110 -13.16 -7.52 1.81
N GLY A 111 -12.40 -8.21 2.67
CA GLY A 111 -12.66 -8.25 4.11
C GLY A 111 -12.58 -6.87 4.78
N ASP A 112 -11.65 -6.01 4.36
CA ASP A 112 -11.61 -4.63 4.81
C ASP A 112 -12.77 -3.80 4.26
N TYR A 113 -13.14 -4.03 3.01
CA TYR A 113 -14.21 -3.28 2.37
C TYR A 113 -15.59 -3.60 2.96
N ALA A 114 -15.90 -4.89 3.12
CA ALA A 114 -17.22 -5.38 3.53
C ALA A 114 -17.33 -5.70 5.03
N GLY A 115 -16.21 -5.75 5.74
CA GLY A 115 -16.11 -6.26 7.10
C GLY A 115 -15.97 -7.79 7.16
N ILE A 116 -15.57 -8.30 8.32
CA ILE A 116 -15.46 -9.74 8.61
C ILE A 116 -16.26 -10.01 9.89
N PRO A 117 -17.56 -10.28 9.81
CA PRO A 117 -18.45 -10.35 10.97
C PRO A 117 -18.05 -11.38 12.03
N HIS A 118 -17.55 -12.56 11.61
CA HIS A 118 -17.12 -13.60 12.56
C HIS A 118 -15.86 -13.23 13.35
N ASN A 119 -15.05 -12.28 12.85
CA ASN A 119 -13.90 -11.72 13.56
C ASN A 119 -14.23 -10.36 14.20
N GLN A 120 -15.49 -9.92 14.16
CA GLN A 120 -15.94 -8.61 14.66
C GLN A 120 -15.23 -7.41 14.01
N ILE A 121 -14.75 -7.56 12.76
CA ILE A 121 -14.09 -6.51 12.00
C ILE A 121 -15.15 -5.72 11.23
N ALA A 122 -15.21 -4.42 11.53
CA ALA A 122 -16.15 -3.51 10.89
C ALA A 122 -15.75 -3.17 9.44
N PRO A 123 -16.71 -2.90 8.55
CA PRO A 123 -16.41 -2.51 7.17
C PRO A 123 -15.78 -1.11 7.10
N MET A 124 -14.74 -0.98 6.28
CA MET A 124 -14.10 0.31 5.96
C MET A 124 -14.65 0.96 4.68
N LYS A 125 -15.73 0.42 4.15
CA LYS A 125 -16.34 0.86 2.87
C LYS A 125 -16.41 2.39 2.71
N PRO A 126 -16.87 3.20 3.69
CA PRO A 126 -16.97 4.66 3.51
C PRO A 126 -15.62 5.35 3.26
N VAL A 127 -14.54 4.88 3.89
CA VAL A 127 -13.18 5.40 3.69
C VAL A 127 -12.63 4.93 2.36
N LEU A 128 -12.73 3.65 2.06
CA LEU A 128 -12.22 3.05 0.84
C LEU A 128 -12.93 3.59 -0.41
N ASP A 129 -14.23 3.83 -0.37
CA ASP A 129 -14.96 4.50 -1.46
C ASP A 129 -14.43 5.91 -1.74
N LYS A 130 -14.01 6.65 -0.71
CA LYS A 130 -13.40 7.98 -0.89
C LYS A 130 -12.03 7.85 -1.56
N LEU A 131 -11.18 6.96 -1.07
CA LEU A 131 -9.83 6.74 -1.63
C LEU A 131 -9.89 6.24 -3.08
N LEU A 132 -10.81 5.32 -3.40
CA LEU A 132 -11.03 4.85 -4.76
C LEU A 132 -11.50 5.98 -5.71
N ARG A 133 -12.38 6.87 -5.23
CA ARG A 133 -12.78 8.06 -6.01
C ARG A 133 -11.61 9.01 -6.21
N LEU A 134 -10.79 9.26 -5.18
CA LEU A 134 -9.60 10.10 -5.29
C LEU A 134 -8.60 9.50 -6.27
N ARG A 135 -8.32 8.19 -6.18
CA ARG A 135 -7.49 7.49 -7.15
C ARG A 135 -7.97 7.71 -8.58
N LYS A 136 -9.26 7.43 -8.83
CA LYS A 136 -9.85 7.52 -10.17
C LYS A 136 -9.87 8.96 -10.73
N LYS A 137 -9.93 9.97 -9.87
CA LYS A 137 -10.08 11.37 -10.31
C LYS A 137 -8.78 12.16 -10.25
N HIS A 138 -7.92 11.89 -9.29
CA HIS A 138 -6.81 12.79 -8.96
C HIS A 138 -5.43 12.16 -8.97
N ALA A 139 -5.27 10.83 -8.80
CA ALA A 139 -3.96 10.21 -8.65
C ALA A 139 -3.26 9.97 -10.01
N TYR A 140 -2.99 11.03 -10.76
CA TYR A 140 -2.36 10.99 -12.07
C TYR A 140 -1.12 11.89 -12.15
N GLY A 141 -0.31 11.68 -13.19
CA GLY A 141 0.91 12.44 -13.44
C GLY A 141 2.10 12.03 -12.56
N PRO A 142 3.25 12.67 -12.75
CA PRO A 142 4.46 12.39 -11.96
C PRO A 142 4.26 12.56 -10.47
N GLN A 143 5.03 11.77 -9.69
CA GLN A 143 5.02 11.82 -8.24
C GLN A 143 6.29 12.47 -7.70
N HIS A 144 6.13 13.29 -6.64
CA HIS A 144 7.23 13.80 -5.82
C HIS A 144 7.00 13.40 -4.37
N ASP A 145 8.00 12.77 -3.79
CA ASP A 145 7.97 12.27 -2.40
C ASP A 145 8.59 13.24 -1.42
N TYR A 146 8.02 13.32 -0.23
CA TYR A 146 8.50 14.07 0.95
C TYR A 146 8.58 13.10 2.13
N LEU A 147 9.60 12.20 2.10
CA LEU A 147 9.84 11.16 3.11
C LEU A 147 11.01 11.60 4.01
N ASP A 148 10.91 12.76 4.63
CA ASP A 148 12.00 13.45 5.34
C ASP A 148 11.76 13.63 6.85
N ASP A 149 10.60 13.20 7.37
CA ASP A 149 10.24 13.25 8.78
C ASP A 149 9.76 11.87 9.26
N PRO A 150 10.24 11.37 10.41
CA PRO A 150 9.91 10.02 10.86
C PRO A 150 8.43 9.80 11.16
N ASN A 151 7.69 10.85 11.52
CA ASN A 151 6.27 10.75 11.88
C ASN A 151 5.34 11.45 10.89
N VAL A 152 5.90 12.14 9.88
CA VAL A 152 5.09 12.84 8.87
C VAL A 152 5.72 12.64 7.50
N ILE A 153 5.03 11.95 6.63
CA ILE A 153 5.42 11.77 5.22
C ILE A 153 4.34 12.31 4.29
N GLY A 154 4.72 12.54 3.05
CA GLY A 154 3.76 12.98 2.04
C GLY A 154 4.26 12.77 0.64
N TRP A 155 3.40 13.02 -0.32
CA TRP A 155 3.73 13.07 -1.75
C TRP A 155 2.75 13.95 -2.49
N THR A 156 3.17 14.39 -3.67
CA THR A 156 2.28 15.05 -4.63
C THR A 156 2.19 14.21 -5.91
N ARG A 157 1.06 14.31 -6.58
CA ARG A 157 0.85 13.87 -7.97
C ARG A 157 0.54 15.13 -8.76
N GLU A 158 1.27 15.38 -9.85
CA GLU A 158 1.15 16.63 -10.59
C GLU A 158 -0.14 16.76 -11.43
N GLY A 159 -0.80 15.63 -11.65
CA GLY A 159 -1.85 15.54 -12.65
C GLY A 159 -1.29 15.41 -14.07
N ASP A 160 -2.15 15.24 -15.04
CA ASP A 160 -1.78 15.18 -16.44
C ASP A 160 -2.84 15.80 -17.38
N ALA A 161 -2.46 16.06 -18.60
CA ALA A 161 -3.34 16.70 -19.58
C ALA A 161 -4.49 15.79 -20.07
N ALA A 162 -4.34 14.46 -19.93
CA ALA A 162 -5.37 13.50 -20.32
C ALA A 162 -6.49 13.41 -19.27
N HIS A 163 -6.19 13.80 -18.02
CA HIS A 163 -7.13 13.78 -16.90
C HIS A 163 -7.28 15.18 -16.32
N LYS A 164 -8.14 15.98 -16.97
CA LYS A 164 -8.38 17.37 -16.58
C LYS A 164 -8.74 17.49 -15.09
N ASP A 165 -8.16 18.50 -14.42
CA ASP A 165 -8.34 18.77 -12.99
C ASP A 165 -7.86 17.63 -12.07
N SER A 166 -6.95 16.78 -12.58
CA SER A 166 -6.24 15.77 -11.78
C SER A 166 -5.07 16.39 -11.00
N GLY A 167 -4.40 15.56 -10.23
CA GLY A 167 -3.37 15.95 -9.29
C GLY A 167 -3.88 15.97 -7.86
N CYS A 168 -3.01 15.67 -6.92
CA CYS A 168 -3.32 15.71 -5.50
C CYS A 168 -2.05 15.86 -4.66
N ALA A 169 -2.22 16.32 -3.43
CA ALA A 169 -1.22 16.25 -2.37
C ALA A 169 -1.77 15.38 -1.23
N VAL A 170 -0.92 14.52 -0.70
CA VAL A 170 -1.26 13.64 0.43
C VAL A 170 -0.23 13.85 1.52
N VAL A 171 -0.70 14.02 2.76
CA VAL A 171 0.14 14.05 3.97
C VAL A 171 -0.40 13.00 4.92
N ILE A 172 0.51 12.20 5.46
CA ILE A 172 0.22 11.13 6.42
C ILE A 172 1.04 11.40 7.68
N SER A 173 0.41 11.21 8.83
CA SER A 173 1.09 11.25 10.11
C SER A 173 0.61 10.10 10.99
N ASP A 174 1.54 9.37 11.59
CA ASP A 174 1.26 8.36 12.61
C ASP A 174 1.37 8.90 14.05
N GLY A 175 1.65 10.20 14.20
CA GLY A 175 1.81 10.91 15.46
C GLY A 175 0.85 12.10 15.62
N THR A 176 1.37 13.20 16.15
CA THR A 176 0.59 14.40 16.48
C THR A 176 0.22 15.27 15.27
N GLY A 177 0.52 14.83 14.08
CA GLY A 177 0.37 15.61 12.85
C GLY A 177 1.61 16.46 12.51
N GLY A 178 1.54 17.15 11.37
CA GLY A 178 2.63 18.00 10.87
C GLY A 178 2.32 18.61 9.53
N THR A 179 3.29 19.30 8.96
CA THR A 179 3.20 19.96 7.66
C THR A 179 4.34 19.53 6.74
N LYS A 180 4.12 19.63 5.44
CA LYS A 180 5.15 19.48 4.40
C LYS A 180 5.20 20.73 3.54
N HIS A 181 6.40 21.13 3.12
CA HIS A 181 6.66 22.32 2.30
C HIS A 181 7.42 21.95 1.05
#